data_f6971142ef26751eb7c4606207620526
#
_entry.id   f6971142ef26751eb7c4606207620526
#
_cell.length_a   1.000
_cell.length_b   1.000
_cell.length_c   1.000
_cell.angle_alpha   90.00
_cell.angle_beta   90.00
_cell.angle_gamma   90.00
#
_symmetry.space_group_name_H-M   'P 1'
#
loop_
_entity.id
_entity.type
_entity.pdbx_description
1 polymer ?
#
loop_
_entity_poly.entity_id
_entity_poly.type
_entity_poly.pdbx_seq_one_letter_code
_entity_poly.pdbx_strand_id
1 'polypeptide(L)'
;MSNFRTIKKILKSKPTIEGAGVHLKRAFGFNQVPLLDPFLLLDDFHSNNPSEYVKGFPWHPHRGIETITYMLRGQVEHGDSMGNKGIIHPGDVQWMTAGSGIIHQEMPKGEQDGLMWGFQLWANLPASHKMMDPRYRDVGNDQIPETTLAKEVKVRIICGEVNGVKGPVRDIMIDPQYLDITIPPKSNLKYAVKKGHTAFAYVIDGQGYFDEGRDSHAFEAEGANYFDFKRECLIGPEILVIYGDGTGVLISTENKEVRFLFISGKPIKEPVAWYGPIVMNTQEELRIAFEEYQNGTFIKHK
;
A
#
# COMPACT_ATOMS: atom_id res chain seq x y z
N MET A 1 22.67 5.12 -21.75
CA MET A 1 21.68 4.03 -21.75
C MET A 1 20.71 4.31 -20.61
N SER A 2 19.41 4.33 -20.85
CA SER A 2 18.40 4.49 -19.81
C SER A 2 18.52 3.27 -18.89
N ASN A 3 18.79 3.51 -17.61
CA ASN A 3 18.89 2.45 -16.61
C ASN A 3 17.49 2.24 -15.98
N PHE A 4 16.52 1.81 -16.82
CA PHE A 4 15.22 1.44 -16.29
C PHE A 4 15.33 0.19 -15.42
N ARG A 5 14.52 0.17 -14.36
CA ARG A 5 14.38 -0.99 -13.48
C ARG A 5 13.67 -2.09 -14.25
N THR A 6 14.19 -3.28 -14.17
CA THR A 6 13.52 -4.49 -14.67
C THR A 6 12.60 -5.07 -13.59
N ILE A 7 11.65 -5.87 -13.98
CA ILE A 7 10.85 -6.67 -13.04
C ILE A 7 11.80 -7.68 -12.37
N LYS A 8 11.83 -7.67 -11.02
CA LYS A 8 12.53 -8.67 -10.22
C LYS A 8 11.64 -9.87 -9.92
N LYS A 9 10.40 -9.58 -9.52
CA LYS A 9 9.44 -10.60 -9.11
C LYS A 9 8.01 -10.09 -9.28
N ILE A 10 7.09 -10.98 -9.58
CA ILE A 10 5.65 -10.73 -9.50
C ILE A 10 5.01 -11.62 -8.44
N LEU A 11 4.02 -11.07 -7.72
CA LEU A 11 3.20 -11.79 -6.75
C LEU A 11 1.73 -11.64 -7.15
N LYS A 12 1.01 -12.74 -7.20
CA LYS A 12 -0.45 -12.69 -7.29
C LYS A 12 -1.01 -12.55 -5.88
N SER A 13 -1.92 -11.60 -5.67
CA SER A 13 -2.56 -11.42 -4.38
C SER A 13 -3.36 -12.66 -3.97
N LYS A 14 -3.38 -12.96 -2.66
CA LYS A 14 -3.99 -14.17 -2.11
C LYS A 14 -5.21 -13.82 -1.27
N PRO A 15 -6.33 -14.56 -1.42
CA PRO A 15 -7.47 -14.40 -0.52
C PRO A 15 -7.03 -14.57 0.94
N THR A 16 -7.49 -13.67 1.78
CA THR A 16 -7.16 -13.62 3.21
C THR A 16 -8.40 -13.13 3.96
N ILE A 17 -8.54 -13.53 5.21
CA ILE A 17 -9.61 -13.05 6.10
C ILE A 17 -8.94 -12.40 7.30
N GLU A 18 -9.30 -11.16 7.57
CA GLU A 18 -8.76 -10.35 8.67
C GLU A 18 -9.88 -9.68 9.49
N GLY A 19 -9.49 -9.01 10.56
CA GLY A 19 -10.43 -8.33 11.45
C GLY A 19 -11.49 -9.29 12.01
N ALA A 20 -12.75 -8.88 12.01
CA ALA A 20 -13.86 -9.70 12.46
C ALA A 20 -14.50 -10.56 11.33
N GLY A 21 -13.75 -10.83 10.28
CA GLY A 21 -14.19 -11.62 9.12
C GLY A 21 -14.27 -10.80 7.82
N VAL A 22 -13.39 -9.83 7.66
CA VAL A 22 -13.25 -9.07 6.41
C VAL A 22 -12.46 -9.89 5.39
N HIS A 23 -13.08 -10.17 4.26
CA HIS A 23 -12.44 -10.83 3.12
C HIS A 23 -11.68 -9.80 2.31
N LEU A 24 -10.43 -10.10 2.01
CA LEU A 24 -9.54 -9.24 1.25
C LEU A 24 -8.55 -10.06 0.43
N LYS A 25 -7.78 -9.40 -0.41
CA LYS A 25 -6.69 -10.00 -1.18
C LYS A 25 -5.37 -9.36 -0.76
N ARG A 26 -4.52 -10.16 -0.11
CA ARG A 26 -3.19 -9.72 0.34
C ARG A 26 -2.18 -9.81 -0.79
N ALA A 27 -1.67 -8.65 -1.23
CA ALA A 27 -0.63 -8.59 -2.24
C ALA A 27 0.74 -8.99 -1.68
N PHE A 28 1.05 -8.56 -0.47
CA PHE A 28 2.21 -8.99 0.31
C PHE A 28 1.98 -8.73 1.81
N GLY A 29 2.76 -9.39 2.66
CA GLY A 29 2.68 -9.25 4.11
C GLY A 29 3.87 -9.90 4.80
N PHE A 30 3.65 -10.46 5.99
CA PHE A 30 4.68 -11.02 6.87
C PHE A 30 5.69 -11.94 6.15
N ASN A 31 5.20 -12.80 5.25
CA ASN A 31 6.04 -13.79 4.57
C ASN A 31 7.01 -13.19 3.56
N GLN A 32 6.81 -11.94 3.14
CA GLN A 32 7.66 -11.23 2.19
C GLN A 32 8.66 -10.28 2.86
N VAL A 33 8.62 -10.13 4.20
CA VAL A 33 9.60 -9.28 4.91
C VAL A 33 10.99 -9.94 4.86
N PRO A 34 12.07 -9.19 4.56
CA PRO A 34 12.18 -7.75 4.30
C PRO A 34 12.20 -7.35 2.81
N LEU A 35 11.66 -8.17 1.91
CA LEU A 35 11.77 -8.00 0.45
C LEU A 35 11.33 -6.61 -0.03
N LEU A 36 10.33 -6.04 0.65
CA LEU A 36 9.70 -4.76 0.29
C LEU A 36 9.98 -3.66 1.33
N ASP A 37 11.01 -3.83 2.19
CA ASP A 37 11.43 -2.78 3.13
C ASP A 37 11.48 -1.41 2.44
N PRO A 38 10.78 -0.38 2.96
CA PRO A 38 10.19 -0.24 4.28
C PRO A 38 8.70 -0.65 4.39
N PHE A 39 8.12 -1.25 3.37
CA PHE A 39 6.71 -1.62 3.37
C PHE A 39 6.51 -3.03 3.93
N LEU A 40 5.46 -3.20 4.71
CA LEU A 40 5.20 -4.40 5.48
C LEU A 40 4.02 -5.22 4.93
N LEU A 41 2.99 -4.52 4.43
CA LEU A 41 1.74 -5.16 4.01
C LEU A 41 1.03 -4.29 2.97
N LEU A 42 0.39 -4.93 1.98
CA LEU A 42 -0.61 -4.31 1.10
C LEU A 42 -1.79 -5.25 0.96
N ASP A 43 -2.95 -4.79 1.40
CA ASP A 43 -4.23 -5.47 1.27
C ASP A 43 -5.16 -4.69 0.33
N ASP A 44 -5.81 -5.42 -0.57
CA ASP A 44 -6.88 -4.98 -1.45
C ASP A 44 -8.19 -5.57 -0.90
N PHE A 45 -9.01 -4.72 -0.26
CA PHE A 45 -10.32 -5.12 0.23
C PHE A 45 -11.39 -4.71 -0.78
N HIS A 46 -11.80 -5.67 -1.57
CA HIS A 46 -12.74 -5.50 -2.68
C HIS A 46 -13.81 -6.58 -2.64
N SER A 47 -15.05 -6.18 -2.31
CA SER A 47 -16.21 -7.07 -2.32
C SER A 47 -17.51 -6.30 -2.59
N ASN A 48 -18.42 -6.93 -3.30
CA ASN A 48 -19.82 -6.47 -3.45
C ASN A 48 -20.80 -7.23 -2.53
N ASN A 49 -20.27 -8.07 -1.65
CA ASN A 49 -21.03 -8.82 -0.67
C ASN A 49 -20.86 -8.23 0.73
N PRO A 50 -21.84 -7.48 1.27
CA PRO A 50 -21.74 -6.86 2.59
C PRO A 50 -21.39 -7.84 3.72
N SER A 51 -21.81 -9.10 3.64
CA SER A 51 -21.49 -10.10 4.67
C SER A 51 -19.97 -10.37 4.82
N GLU A 52 -19.18 -10.03 3.80
CA GLU A 52 -17.72 -10.22 3.76
C GLU A 52 -16.92 -9.07 4.38
N TYR A 53 -17.58 -7.93 4.72
CA TYR A 53 -16.83 -6.79 5.25
C TYR A 53 -17.52 -6.01 6.39
N VAL A 54 -18.85 -6.05 6.55
CA VAL A 54 -19.58 -5.18 7.51
C VAL A 54 -19.17 -5.34 8.97
N LYS A 55 -18.55 -6.46 9.34
CA LYS A 55 -18.04 -6.68 10.70
C LYS A 55 -16.78 -5.86 11.00
N GLY A 56 -16.08 -5.43 9.95
CA GLY A 56 -14.96 -4.52 9.99
C GLY A 56 -13.79 -4.99 10.84
N PHE A 57 -13.06 -3.99 11.32
CA PHE A 57 -11.93 -4.14 12.22
C PHE A 57 -12.28 -3.46 13.55
N PRO A 58 -12.88 -4.20 14.50
CA PRO A 58 -13.18 -3.69 15.84
C PRO A 58 -11.93 -3.18 16.55
N TRP A 59 -12.10 -2.48 17.66
CA TRP A 59 -11.02 -1.87 18.42
C TRP A 59 -9.79 -2.76 18.55
N HIS A 60 -8.68 -2.33 17.93
CA HIS A 60 -7.40 -3.05 17.90
C HIS A 60 -6.23 -2.06 18.01
N PRO A 61 -5.09 -2.49 18.59
CA PRO A 61 -3.92 -1.64 18.75
C PRO A 61 -3.04 -1.61 17.48
N HIS A 62 -2.26 -0.53 17.31
CA HIS A 62 -1.08 -0.49 16.43
C HIS A 62 0.06 0.18 17.15
N ARG A 63 1.31 -0.27 16.91
CA ARG A 63 2.55 0.37 17.36
C ARG A 63 3.67 0.15 16.35
N GLY A 64 4.51 1.21 16.18
CA GLY A 64 5.75 1.12 15.43
C GLY A 64 5.61 1.13 13.91
N ILE A 65 4.43 1.45 13.39
CA ILE A 65 4.13 1.51 11.96
C ILE A 65 3.31 2.75 11.59
N GLU A 66 3.17 2.96 10.30
CA GLU A 66 2.14 3.79 9.69
C GLU A 66 1.16 2.92 8.92
N THR A 67 -0.14 3.21 9.01
CA THR A 67 -1.19 2.57 8.22
C THR A 67 -1.82 3.58 7.28
N ILE A 68 -2.01 3.19 6.03
CA ILE A 68 -2.51 4.06 4.98
C ILE A 68 -3.72 3.39 4.34
N THR A 69 -4.92 3.97 4.54
CA THR A 69 -6.16 3.53 3.93
C THR A 69 -6.48 4.44 2.75
N TYR A 70 -6.65 3.89 1.56
CA TYR A 70 -7.07 4.60 0.35
C TYR A 70 -8.36 4.01 -0.19
N MET A 71 -9.44 4.79 -0.22
CA MET A 71 -10.76 4.33 -0.66
C MET A 71 -10.99 4.62 -2.13
N LEU A 72 -11.51 3.63 -2.87
CA LEU A 72 -12.00 3.81 -4.24
C LEU A 72 -13.53 3.82 -4.30
N ARG A 73 -14.20 2.96 -3.52
CA ARG A 73 -15.67 2.81 -3.48
C ARG A 73 -16.12 2.45 -2.06
N GLY A 74 -17.33 2.83 -1.71
CA GLY A 74 -17.82 2.68 -0.35
C GLY A 74 -17.15 3.66 0.62
N GLN A 75 -17.26 3.42 1.91
CA GLN A 75 -16.67 4.29 2.94
C GLN A 75 -16.25 3.48 4.15
N VAL A 76 -15.35 4.04 4.97
CA VAL A 76 -14.93 3.47 6.25
C VAL A 76 -15.14 4.50 7.35
N GLU A 77 -15.98 4.16 8.32
CA GLU A 77 -16.09 4.92 9.56
C GLU A 77 -14.95 4.50 10.49
N HIS A 78 -14.24 5.46 11.06
CA HIS A 78 -13.14 5.20 11.98
C HIS A 78 -13.26 5.97 13.28
N GLY A 79 -12.62 5.47 14.32
CA GLY A 79 -12.46 6.15 15.59
C GLY A 79 -11.25 5.61 16.32
N ASP A 80 -10.60 6.45 17.16
CA ASP A 80 -9.38 6.10 17.85
C ASP A 80 -9.36 6.46 19.35
N SER A 81 -8.34 5.98 20.04
CA SER A 81 -8.09 6.23 21.46
C SER A 81 -7.70 7.67 21.83
N MET A 82 -7.45 8.52 20.82
CA MET A 82 -7.17 9.95 21.01
C MET A 82 -8.43 10.83 20.87
N GLY A 83 -9.58 10.19 20.56
CA GLY A 83 -10.85 10.88 20.37
C GLY A 83 -11.13 11.32 18.93
N ASN A 84 -10.26 10.99 17.98
CA ASN A 84 -10.53 11.27 16.57
C ASN A 84 -11.65 10.33 16.07
N LYS A 85 -12.51 10.87 15.23
CA LYS A 85 -13.59 10.14 14.53
C LYS A 85 -13.78 10.75 13.16
N GLY A 86 -14.06 9.92 12.17
CA GLY A 86 -14.30 10.40 10.83
C GLY A 86 -14.85 9.33 9.91
N ILE A 87 -15.01 9.71 8.67
CA ILE A 87 -15.42 8.82 7.57
C ILE A 87 -14.45 9.04 6.42
N ILE A 88 -13.89 7.97 5.92
CA ILE A 88 -13.06 7.97 4.72
C ILE A 88 -13.97 7.67 3.54
N HIS A 89 -14.17 8.64 2.65
CA HIS A 89 -15.03 8.54 1.48
C HIS A 89 -14.27 8.07 0.23
N PRO A 90 -14.95 7.74 -0.87
CA PRO A 90 -14.30 7.40 -2.14
C PRO A 90 -13.35 8.52 -2.60
N GLY A 91 -12.11 8.14 -2.88
CA GLY A 91 -11.02 9.04 -3.27
C GLY A 91 -10.23 9.62 -2.10
N ASP A 92 -10.70 9.50 -0.86
CA ASP A 92 -9.99 9.95 0.34
C ASP A 92 -8.86 9.00 0.74
N VAL A 93 -7.91 9.56 1.48
CA VAL A 93 -6.81 8.82 2.11
C VAL A 93 -6.74 9.15 3.59
N GLN A 94 -6.64 8.13 4.42
CA GLN A 94 -6.25 8.29 5.81
C GLN A 94 -4.82 7.77 6.00
N TRP A 95 -3.93 8.62 6.49
CA TRP A 95 -2.56 8.26 6.83
C TRP A 95 -2.35 8.39 8.32
N MET A 96 -2.34 7.27 9.02
CA MET A 96 -2.15 7.21 10.46
C MET A 96 -0.73 6.77 10.80
N THR A 97 0.00 7.57 11.55
CA THR A 97 1.24 7.14 12.22
C THR A 97 0.86 6.59 13.60
N ALA A 98 1.02 5.29 13.80
CA ALA A 98 0.72 4.67 15.09
C ALA A 98 1.77 5.00 16.16
N GLY A 99 3.04 5.14 15.76
CA GLY A 99 4.13 5.53 16.65
C GLY A 99 4.20 4.69 17.91
N SER A 100 4.15 5.34 19.07
CA SER A 100 4.23 4.73 20.41
C SER A 100 3.01 3.92 20.82
N GLY A 101 1.92 4.02 20.06
CA GLY A 101 0.71 3.21 20.25
C GLY A 101 -0.57 3.99 20.06
N ILE A 102 -1.49 3.39 19.32
CA ILE A 102 -2.86 3.85 19.13
C ILE A 102 -3.77 2.62 19.16
N ILE A 103 -5.00 2.82 19.62
CA ILE A 103 -6.07 1.82 19.52
C ILE A 103 -7.16 2.45 18.68
N HIS A 104 -7.58 1.78 17.61
CA HIS A 104 -8.60 2.29 16.72
C HIS A 104 -9.55 1.19 16.23
N GLN A 105 -10.60 1.63 15.57
CA GLN A 105 -11.53 0.76 14.84
C GLN A 105 -11.77 1.31 13.44
N GLU A 106 -12.08 0.41 12.51
CA GLU A 106 -12.44 0.73 11.14
C GLU A 106 -13.69 -0.09 10.74
N MET A 107 -14.77 0.60 10.44
CA MET A 107 -16.08 0.00 10.15
C MET A 107 -16.49 0.30 8.71
N PRO A 108 -16.31 -0.65 7.80
CA PRO A 108 -16.62 -0.48 6.39
C PRO A 108 -18.10 -0.49 6.10
N LYS A 109 -18.50 0.31 5.10
CA LYS A 109 -19.85 0.38 4.58
C LYS A 109 -19.79 0.51 3.06
N GLY A 110 -20.41 -0.43 2.36
CA GLY A 110 -20.50 -0.43 0.89
C GLY A 110 -21.44 0.65 0.36
N GLU A 111 -21.39 0.86 -0.94
CA GLU A 111 -22.33 1.69 -1.68
C GLU A 111 -23.73 1.02 -1.76
N GLN A 112 -24.66 1.63 -2.47
CA GLN A 112 -26.03 1.09 -2.59
C GLN A 112 -26.07 -0.30 -3.27
N ASP A 113 -25.13 -0.57 -4.18
CA ASP A 113 -24.95 -1.86 -4.83
C ASP A 113 -24.14 -2.87 -3.99
N GLY A 114 -23.77 -2.50 -2.76
CA GLY A 114 -22.97 -3.29 -1.84
C GLY A 114 -21.46 -3.23 -2.12
N LEU A 115 -21.02 -2.48 -3.15
CA LEU A 115 -19.59 -2.44 -3.49
C LEU A 115 -18.79 -1.65 -2.46
N MET A 116 -17.74 -2.29 -1.98
CA MET A 116 -16.69 -1.70 -1.17
C MET A 116 -15.35 -2.01 -1.81
N TRP A 117 -14.49 -1.00 -1.99
CA TRP A 117 -13.17 -1.17 -2.56
C TRP A 117 -12.18 -0.15 -2.02
N GLY A 118 -11.09 -0.62 -1.51
CA GLY A 118 -9.99 0.21 -1.02
C GLY A 118 -8.73 -0.60 -0.77
N PHE A 119 -7.71 0.09 -0.31
CA PHE A 119 -6.39 -0.48 -0.05
C PHE A 119 -5.92 -0.10 1.34
N GLN A 120 -5.26 -1.06 2.01
CA GLN A 120 -4.52 -0.83 3.25
C GLN A 120 -3.05 -1.10 3.00
N LEU A 121 -2.21 -0.08 3.14
CA LEU A 121 -0.76 -0.20 3.08
C LEU A 121 -0.19 0.01 4.48
N TRP A 122 0.73 -0.84 4.90
CA TRP A 122 1.52 -0.61 6.10
C TRP A 122 2.95 -0.25 5.74
N ALA A 123 3.43 0.83 6.34
CA ALA A 123 4.80 1.29 6.23
C ALA A 123 5.50 1.20 7.59
N ASN A 124 6.72 0.71 7.62
CA ASN A 124 7.49 0.60 8.85
C ASN A 124 8.07 1.95 9.28
N LEU A 125 8.22 2.15 10.56
CA LEU A 125 8.97 3.26 11.15
C LEU A 125 10.38 2.80 11.52
N PRO A 126 11.42 3.64 11.31
CA PRO A 126 12.74 3.35 11.83
C PRO A 126 12.75 3.32 13.35
N ALA A 127 13.67 2.59 13.97
CA ALA A 127 13.78 2.41 15.42
C ALA A 127 13.71 3.74 16.19
N SER A 128 14.38 4.76 15.66
CA SER A 128 14.40 6.12 16.22
C SER A 128 13.03 6.81 16.29
N HIS A 129 12.04 6.31 15.54
CA HIS A 129 10.70 6.92 15.42
C HIS A 129 9.55 5.97 15.80
N LYS A 130 9.86 4.71 16.16
CA LYS A 130 8.80 3.75 16.55
C LYS A 130 8.00 4.20 17.77
N MET A 131 8.61 4.97 18.65
CA MET A 131 7.98 5.48 19.87
C MET A 131 7.62 6.98 19.77
N MET A 132 7.54 7.53 18.53
CA MET A 132 7.06 8.92 18.33
C MET A 132 5.57 9.04 18.65
N ASP A 133 5.11 10.27 18.82
CA ASP A 133 3.70 10.55 19.05
C ASP A 133 2.83 10.09 17.88
N PRO A 134 1.69 9.47 18.12
CA PRO A 134 0.72 9.14 17.08
C PRO A 134 0.25 10.40 16.33
N ARG A 135 -0.03 10.23 15.03
CA ARG A 135 -0.52 11.31 14.17
C ARG A 135 -1.58 10.79 13.22
N TYR A 136 -2.59 11.61 12.98
CA TYR A 136 -3.60 11.39 11.94
C TYR A 136 -3.50 12.44 10.85
N ARG A 137 -3.68 12.01 9.62
CA ARG A 137 -3.85 12.88 8.45
C ARG A 137 -4.99 12.32 7.62
N ASP A 138 -6.16 12.93 7.78
CA ASP A 138 -7.30 12.68 6.90
C ASP A 138 -7.18 13.63 5.71
N VAL A 139 -7.09 13.07 4.53
CA VAL A 139 -6.88 13.79 3.27
C VAL A 139 -8.09 13.53 2.38
N GLY A 140 -8.91 14.54 2.19
CA GLY A 140 -10.06 14.47 1.30
C GLY A 140 -9.65 14.36 -0.18
N ASN A 141 -10.52 13.76 -0.96
CA ASN A 141 -10.33 13.57 -2.40
C ASN A 141 -9.99 14.88 -3.14
N ASP A 142 -10.59 15.98 -2.73
CA ASP A 142 -10.36 17.33 -3.27
C ASP A 142 -8.99 17.92 -2.97
N GLN A 143 -8.30 17.39 -1.95
CA GLN A 143 -6.95 17.79 -1.55
C GLN A 143 -5.87 16.99 -2.30
N ILE A 144 -6.21 15.87 -2.95
CA ILE A 144 -5.27 15.03 -3.68
C ILE A 144 -5.13 15.56 -5.10
N PRO A 145 -3.99 16.19 -5.46
CA PRO A 145 -3.82 16.73 -6.80
C PRO A 145 -3.73 15.62 -7.83
N GLU A 146 -4.34 15.89 -8.99
CA GLU A 146 -4.17 15.09 -10.19
C GLU A 146 -3.38 15.89 -11.21
N THR A 147 -2.42 15.25 -11.88
CA THR A 147 -1.68 15.83 -12.99
C THR A 147 -1.71 14.91 -14.20
N THR A 148 -1.70 15.49 -15.37
CA THR A 148 -1.61 14.74 -16.64
C THR A 148 -0.19 14.87 -17.19
N LEU A 149 0.46 13.75 -17.40
CA LEU A 149 1.76 13.65 -18.03
C LEU A 149 1.62 13.53 -19.56
N ALA A 150 2.74 13.46 -20.26
CA ALA A 150 2.74 13.21 -21.69
C ALA A 150 1.90 11.97 -22.05
N LYS A 151 1.25 12.01 -23.22
CA LYS A 151 0.40 10.91 -23.73
C LYS A 151 -0.83 10.61 -22.84
N GLU A 152 -1.43 11.64 -22.25
CA GLU A 152 -2.65 11.56 -21.44
C GLU A 152 -2.56 10.63 -20.23
N VAL A 153 -1.36 10.38 -19.71
CA VAL A 153 -1.17 9.61 -18.50
C VAL A 153 -1.61 10.42 -17.29
N LYS A 154 -2.60 9.96 -16.57
CA LYS A 154 -3.13 10.60 -15.35
C LYS A 154 -2.44 10.08 -14.11
N VAL A 155 -2.10 10.98 -13.20
CA VAL A 155 -1.44 10.64 -11.93
C VAL A 155 -2.09 11.40 -10.80
N ARG A 156 -2.70 10.71 -9.87
CA ARG A 156 -3.14 11.23 -8.57
C ARG A 156 -1.99 11.08 -7.58
N ILE A 157 -1.64 12.16 -6.89
CA ILE A 157 -0.44 12.21 -6.05
C ILE A 157 -0.85 12.25 -4.58
N ILE A 158 -0.88 11.08 -3.93
CA ILE A 158 -1.21 10.95 -2.51
C ILE A 158 -0.02 11.42 -1.67
N CYS A 159 1.18 10.93 -1.99
CA CYS A 159 2.43 11.30 -1.34
C CYS A 159 3.56 11.36 -2.35
N GLY A 160 4.50 12.30 -2.17
CA GLY A 160 5.62 12.52 -3.08
C GLY A 160 5.41 13.70 -4.02
N GLU A 161 6.16 13.74 -5.12
CA GLU A 161 6.14 14.84 -6.09
C GLU A 161 6.22 14.31 -7.52
N VAL A 162 5.41 14.86 -8.43
CA VAL A 162 5.42 14.56 -9.86
C VAL A 162 5.40 15.87 -10.63
N ASN A 163 6.43 16.13 -11.45
CA ASN A 163 6.56 17.36 -12.26
C ASN A 163 6.34 18.66 -11.46
N GLY A 164 6.85 18.74 -10.23
CA GLY A 164 6.71 19.91 -9.37
C GLY A 164 5.40 19.98 -8.59
N VAL A 165 4.43 19.10 -8.88
CA VAL A 165 3.17 18.99 -8.12
C VAL A 165 3.39 18.04 -6.94
N LYS A 166 3.12 18.53 -5.72
CA LYS A 166 3.34 17.78 -4.47
C LYS A 166 2.03 17.25 -3.93
N GLY A 167 2.07 16.00 -3.51
CA GLY A 167 0.99 15.39 -2.73
C GLY A 167 0.79 16.05 -1.37
N PRO A 168 -0.41 15.91 -0.76
CA PRO A 168 -0.74 16.51 0.54
C PRO A 168 0.01 15.86 1.70
N VAL A 169 0.33 14.57 1.62
CA VAL A 169 1.04 13.86 2.70
C VAL A 169 2.54 14.15 2.60
N ARG A 170 3.10 14.70 3.67
CA ARG A 170 4.51 15.13 3.76
C ARG A 170 5.12 14.72 5.10
N ASP A 171 6.44 14.88 5.23
CA ASP A 171 7.19 14.63 6.46
C ASP A 171 7.07 13.17 6.94
N ILE A 172 7.18 12.24 5.98
CA ILE A 172 7.19 10.81 6.22
C ILE A 172 8.64 10.29 6.20
N MET A 173 9.01 9.54 7.23
CA MET A 173 10.40 9.14 7.51
C MET A 173 11.05 8.32 6.39
N ILE A 174 10.29 7.54 5.67
CA ILE A 174 10.74 6.64 4.61
C ILE A 174 10.78 7.31 3.23
N ASP A 175 10.55 8.64 3.14
CA ASP A 175 10.57 9.41 1.88
C ASP A 175 9.75 8.74 0.76
N PRO A 176 8.45 8.45 0.99
CA PRO A 176 7.67 7.63 0.10
C PRO A 176 7.15 8.41 -1.11
N GLN A 177 6.89 7.65 -2.18
CA GLN A 177 5.92 8.03 -3.20
C GLN A 177 4.73 7.08 -3.15
N TYR A 178 3.52 7.62 -3.21
CA TYR A 178 2.29 6.86 -3.33
C TYR A 178 1.41 7.53 -4.37
N LEU A 179 1.34 6.91 -5.53
CA LEU A 179 0.69 7.44 -6.74
C LEU A 179 -0.36 6.44 -7.23
N ASP A 180 -1.51 6.96 -7.67
CA ASP A 180 -2.51 6.21 -8.42
C ASP A 180 -2.42 6.66 -9.88
N ILE A 181 -2.02 5.77 -10.76
CA ILE A 181 -1.64 6.08 -12.14
C ILE A 181 -2.55 5.34 -13.12
N THR A 182 -3.05 6.08 -14.11
CA THR A 182 -3.78 5.52 -15.25
C THR A 182 -3.05 5.84 -16.54
N ILE A 183 -2.68 4.80 -17.30
CA ILE A 183 -2.05 4.91 -18.63
C ILE A 183 -3.08 4.50 -19.67
N PRO A 184 -3.48 5.41 -20.59
CA PRO A 184 -4.46 5.10 -21.63
C PRO A 184 -3.91 4.09 -22.67
N PRO A 185 -4.77 3.52 -23.54
CA PRO A 185 -4.34 2.60 -24.58
C PRO A 185 -3.25 3.18 -25.49
N LYS A 186 -2.36 2.34 -25.99
CA LYS A 186 -1.27 2.68 -26.94
C LYS A 186 -0.34 3.77 -26.43
N SER A 187 -0.14 3.81 -25.13
CA SER A 187 0.65 4.84 -24.45
C SER A 187 1.80 4.23 -23.64
N ASN A 188 2.66 5.08 -23.10
CA ASN A 188 3.70 4.66 -22.17
C ASN A 188 4.04 5.76 -21.17
N LEU A 189 4.51 5.32 -20.01
CA LEU A 189 5.03 6.14 -18.92
C LEU A 189 6.52 5.81 -18.72
N LYS A 190 7.37 6.83 -18.76
CA LYS A 190 8.73 6.80 -18.24
C LYS A 190 8.73 7.61 -16.96
N TYR A 191 8.97 6.95 -15.84
CA TYR A 191 8.89 7.59 -14.54
C TYR A 191 10.19 7.39 -13.76
N ALA A 192 10.78 8.50 -13.28
CA ALA A 192 12.00 8.47 -12.51
C ALA A 192 11.73 7.95 -11.09
N VAL A 193 12.61 7.09 -10.59
CA VAL A 193 12.55 6.54 -9.23
C VAL A 193 13.86 6.83 -8.54
N LYS A 194 13.82 7.30 -7.30
CA LYS A 194 15.03 7.59 -6.51
C LYS A 194 15.89 6.34 -6.39
N LYS A 195 17.18 6.51 -6.64
CA LYS A 195 18.15 5.41 -6.54
C LYS A 195 18.17 4.83 -5.12
N GLY A 196 18.18 3.50 -5.03
CA GLY A 196 18.17 2.78 -3.76
C GLY A 196 16.81 2.70 -3.05
N HIS A 197 15.75 3.30 -3.58
CA HIS A 197 14.40 3.08 -3.08
C HIS A 197 13.87 1.71 -3.52
N THR A 198 13.18 1.04 -2.62
CA THR A 198 12.26 -0.04 -2.98
C THR A 198 11.15 0.55 -3.85
N ALA A 199 10.76 -0.16 -4.91
CA ALA A 199 9.67 0.28 -5.78
C ALA A 199 8.84 -0.92 -6.25
N PHE A 200 7.53 -0.72 -6.28
CA PHE A 200 6.59 -1.72 -6.78
C PHE A 200 5.35 -1.06 -7.37
N ALA A 201 4.64 -1.81 -8.20
CA ALA A 201 3.34 -1.44 -8.74
C ALA A 201 2.31 -2.52 -8.41
N TYR A 202 1.09 -2.13 -8.03
CA TYR A 202 -0.04 -3.05 -7.84
C TYR A 202 -1.12 -2.70 -8.84
N VAL A 203 -1.46 -3.64 -9.72
CA VAL A 203 -2.42 -3.41 -10.80
C VAL A 203 -3.85 -3.49 -10.25
N ILE A 204 -4.58 -2.39 -10.41
CA ILE A 204 -5.98 -2.24 -9.96
C ILE A 204 -6.93 -2.73 -11.04
N ASP A 205 -6.73 -2.24 -12.28
CA ASP A 205 -7.62 -2.53 -13.40
C ASP A 205 -6.86 -2.44 -14.75
N GLY A 206 -7.42 -3.09 -15.77
CA GLY A 206 -6.82 -3.12 -17.09
C GLY A 206 -5.57 -4.02 -17.15
N GLN A 207 -4.66 -3.71 -18.08
CA GLN A 207 -3.43 -4.50 -18.24
C GLN A 207 -2.33 -3.73 -18.97
N GLY A 208 -1.07 -4.03 -18.64
CA GLY A 208 0.09 -3.36 -19.25
C GLY A 208 1.37 -4.17 -19.16
N TYR A 209 2.40 -3.68 -19.84
CA TYR A 209 3.77 -4.16 -19.72
C TYR A 209 4.52 -3.29 -18.73
N PHE A 210 5.10 -3.88 -17.72
CA PHE A 210 5.79 -3.18 -16.63
C PHE A 210 7.31 -3.27 -16.73
N ASP A 211 7.81 -3.76 -17.87
CA ASP A 211 9.23 -3.88 -18.19
C ASP A 211 9.49 -3.55 -19.68
N GLU A 212 10.65 -2.93 -19.97
CA GLU A 212 11.08 -2.64 -21.33
C GLU A 212 11.36 -3.93 -22.13
N GLY A 213 11.92 -4.94 -21.46
CA GLY A 213 12.36 -6.20 -22.09
C GLY A 213 11.21 -7.12 -22.53
N ARG A 214 10.04 -6.99 -21.93
CA ARG A 214 8.86 -7.83 -22.20
C ARG A 214 9.19 -9.33 -22.25
N ASP A 215 10.14 -9.76 -21.40
CA ASP A 215 10.54 -11.16 -21.30
C ASP A 215 9.93 -11.79 -20.04
N SER A 216 8.95 -12.66 -20.25
CA SER A 216 8.24 -13.34 -19.16
C SER A 216 9.11 -14.33 -18.36
N HIS A 217 10.28 -14.68 -18.88
CA HIS A 217 11.23 -15.57 -18.22
C HIS A 217 12.34 -14.82 -17.48
N ALA A 218 12.42 -13.49 -17.63
CA ALA A 218 13.43 -12.67 -16.99
C ALA A 218 13.20 -12.38 -15.50
N PHE A 219 12.03 -12.78 -14.94
CA PHE A 219 11.67 -12.50 -13.55
C PHE A 219 11.03 -13.70 -12.85
N GLU A 220 11.06 -13.68 -11.51
CA GLU A 220 10.39 -14.69 -10.69
C GLU A 220 8.88 -14.42 -10.64
N ALA A 221 8.06 -15.48 -10.71
CA ALA A 221 6.62 -15.43 -10.49
C ALA A 221 6.23 -16.37 -9.35
N GLU A 222 5.68 -15.81 -8.26
CA GLU A 222 5.15 -16.60 -7.17
C GLU A 222 3.68 -16.92 -7.42
N GLY A 223 3.28 -18.19 -7.19
CA GLY A 223 1.93 -18.67 -7.42
C GLY A 223 1.68 -19.19 -8.85
N ALA A 224 2.71 -19.25 -9.68
CA ALA A 224 2.63 -19.96 -10.96
C ALA A 224 2.43 -21.47 -10.74
N ASN A 225 1.51 -22.05 -11.50
CA ASN A 225 1.30 -23.49 -11.48
C ASN A 225 2.47 -24.19 -12.19
N TYR A 226 2.88 -25.37 -11.72
CA TYR A 226 3.92 -26.21 -12.35
C TYR A 226 3.63 -26.49 -13.83
N PHE A 227 2.38 -26.52 -14.23
CA PHE A 227 1.93 -26.74 -15.61
C PHE A 227 1.63 -25.47 -16.39
N ASP A 228 1.95 -24.29 -15.85
CA ASP A 228 1.75 -23.02 -16.53
C ASP A 228 2.94 -22.73 -17.45
N PHE A 229 2.91 -23.32 -18.65
CA PHE A 229 3.94 -23.17 -19.67
C PHE A 229 3.83 -21.85 -20.46
N LYS A 230 2.75 -21.09 -20.28
CA LYS A 230 2.54 -19.81 -20.96
C LYS A 230 2.61 -18.69 -19.94
N ARG A 231 3.79 -18.11 -19.77
CA ARG A 231 3.94 -16.85 -19.04
C ARG A 231 3.70 -15.68 -19.97
N GLU A 232 2.77 -14.85 -19.62
CA GLU A 232 2.52 -13.59 -20.32
C GLU A 232 3.30 -12.46 -19.65
N CYS A 233 3.88 -11.55 -20.47
CA CYS A 233 4.48 -10.31 -19.98
C CYS A 233 3.42 -9.25 -19.73
N LEU A 234 2.20 -9.46 -20.20
CA LEU A 234 1.08 -8.56 -20.03
C LEU A 234 0.47 -8.77 -18.63
N ILE A 235 0.64 -7.81 -17.76
CA ILE A 235 0.28 -7.92 -16.36
C ILE A 235 -1.08 -7.25 -16.13
N GLY A 236 -2.00 -8.01 -15.55
CA GLY A 236 -3.37 -7.61 -15.24
C GLY A 236 -3.63 -7.38 -13.75
N PRO A 237 -4.91 -7.25 -13.36
CA PRO A 237 -5.32 -6.91 -12.01
C PRO A 237 -4.86 -7.92 -10.94
N GLU A 238 -4.76 -7.45 -9.69
CA GLU A 238 -4.39 -8.24 -8.52
C GLU A 238 -2.94 -8.79 -8.55
N ILE A 239 -2.11 -8.26 -9.45
CA ILE A 239 -0.69 -8.61 -9.53
C ILE A 239 0.14 -7.46 -8.97
N LEU A 240 1.04 -7.81 -8.06
CA LEU A 240 2.10 -6.94 -7.57
C LEU A 240 3.37 -7.15 -8.41
N VAL A 241 3.88 -6.08 -8.98
CA VAL A 241 5.15 -6.04 -9.71
C VAL A 241 6.21 -5.44 -8.82
N ILE A 242 7.24 -6.20 -8.47
CA ILE A 242 8.38 -5.76 -7.66
C ILE A 242 9.54 -5.48 -8.60
N TYR A 243 10.08 -4.26 -8.52
CA TYR A 243 11.19 -3.84 -9.36
C TYR A 243 12.56 -4.11 -8.75
N GLY A 244 13.53 -4.38 -9.61
CA GLY A 244 14.95 -4.39 -9.30
C GLY A 244 15.53 -2.97 -9.17
N ASP A 245 16.85 -2.88 -9.14
CA ASP A 245 17.57 -1.60 -9.09
C ASP A 245 17.52 -0.85 -10.42
N GLY A 246 17.62 0.47 -10.35
CA GLY A 246 17.62 1.37 -11.49
C GLY A 246 17.17 2.77 -11.10
N THR A 247 17.05 3.67 -12.09
CA THR A 247 16.73 5.08 -11.87
C THR A 247 15.33 5.47 -12.36
N GLY A 248 14.56 4.52 -12.89
CA GLY A 248 13.21 4.75 -13.37
C GLY A 248 12.53 3.47 -13.81
N VAL A 249 11.24 3.56 -14.11
CA VAL A 249 10.43 2.47 -14.67
C VAL A 249 9.89 2.86 -16.04
N LEU A 250 9.70 1.88 -16.90
CA LEU A 250 9.00 2.01 -18.17
C LEU A 250 7.78 1.09 -18.15
N ILE A 251 6.59 1.70 -18.27
CA ILE A 251 5.33 0.97 -18.28
C ILE A 251 4.60 1.34 -19.57
N SER A 252 4.03 0.37 -20.26
CA SER A 252 3.36 0.61 -21.53
C SER A 252 2.08 -0.21 -21.69
N THR A 253 1.17 0.30 -22.52
CA THR A 253 -0.11 -0.31 -22.82
C THR A 253 -0.24 -0.59 -24.33
N GLU A 254 -1.07 -1.55 -24.66
CA GLU A 254 -1.49 -1.81 -26.07
C GLU A 254 -2.94 -1.34 -26.28
N ASN A 255 -3.87 -2.26 -26.38
CA ASN A 255 -5.25 -1.96 -26.76
C ASN A 255 -6.16 -1.59 -25.58
N LYS A 256 -5.68 -1.77 -24.34
CA LYS A 256 -6.40 -1.45 -23.11
C LYS A 256 -5.59 -0.49 -22.27
N GLU A 257 -6.26 0.29 -21.45
CA GLU A 257 -5.63 1.08 -20.40
C GLU A 257 -5.14 0.19 -19.26
N VAL A 258 -4.31 0.73 -18.40
CA VAL A 258 -3.96 0.12 -17.12
C VAL A 258 -4.01 1.17 -16.01
N ARG A 259 -4.64 0.83 -14.89
CA ARG A 259 -4.61 1.60 -13.63
C ARG A 259 -3.89 0.81 -12.55
N PHE A 260 -2.99 1.45 -11.85
CA PHE A 260 -2.19 0.80 -10.82
C PHE A 260 -1.74 1.79 -9.74
N LEU A 261 -1.51 1.28 -8.53
CA LEU A 261 -0.77 2.00 -7.51
C LEU A 261 0.72 1.87 -7.81
N PHE A 262 1.44 2.99 -7.83
CA PHE A 262 2.90 3.00 -7.85
C PHE A 262 3.42 3.51 -6.51
N ILE A 263 4.21 2.66 -5.84
CA ILE A 263 4.68 2.95 -4.50
C ILE A 263 6.19 2.77 -4.46
N SER A 264 6.90 3.72 -3.87
CA SER A 264 8.32 3.60 -3.58
C SER A 264 8.69 4.26 -2.26
N GLY A 265 9.78 3.80 -1.63
CA GLY A 265 10.24 4.33 -0.36
C GLY A 265 11.69 3.96 -0.06
N LYS A 266 12.32 4.74 0.81
CA LYS A 266 13.70 4.51 1.24
C LYS A 266 13.74 3.33 2.23
N PRO A 267 14.47 2.24 1.93
CA PRO A 267 14.62 1.12 2.85
C PRO A 267 15.21 1.55 4.18
N ILE A 268 14.68 1.01 5.27
CA ILE A 268 15.15 1.26 6.64
C ILE A 268 16.36 0.38 6.95
N LYS A 269 16.35 -0.88 6.49
CA LYS A 269 17.40 -1.89 6.72
C LYS A 269 17.65 -2.18 8.20
N GLU A 270 16.62 -2.17 8.98
CA GLU A 270 16.63 -2.53 10.40
C GLU A 270 15.92 -3.87 10.63
N PRO A 271 16.21 -4.58 11.74
CA PRO A 271 15.47 -5.77 12.12
C PRO A 271 13.98 -5.49 12.29
N VAL A 272 13.16 -6.48 11.98
CA VAL A 272 11.69 -6.42 12.12
C VAL A 272 11.24 -7.56 13.05
N ALA A 273 10.69 -7.18 14.21
CA ALA A 273 9.97 -8.06 15.11
C ALA A 273 8.47 -7.76 14.96
N TRP A 274 7.73 -8.67 14.34
CA TRP A 274 6.33 -8.46 13.98
C TRP A 274 5.43 -9.57 14.52
N TYR A 275 4.38 -9.19 15.24
CA TYR A 275 3.30 -10.08 15.62
C TYR A 275 1.97 -9.34 15.67
N GLY A 276 0.96 -9.84 14.94
CA GLY A 276 -0.35 -9.18 14.81
C GLY A 276 -0.21 -7.73 14.34
N PRO A 277 -0.83 -6.76 15.00
CA PRO A 277 -0.86 -5.37 14.58
C PRO A 277 0.33 -4.52 15.12
N ILE A 278 1.31 -5.14 15.75
CA ILE A 278 2.46 -4.47 16.41
C ILE A 278 3.76 -4.87 15.71
N VAL A 279 4.57 -3.88 15.36
CA VAL A 279 5.87 -4.07 14.69
C VAL A 279 6.96 -3.26 15.40
N MET A 280 7.93 -3.97 15.96
CA MET A 280 9.08 -3.39 16.66
C MET A 280 10.39 -3.82 15.99
N ASN A 281 11.55 -3.52 16.59
CA ASN A 281 12.83 -3.95 16.07
C ASN A 281 13.35 -5.23 16.74
N THR A 282 12.92 -5.50 17.98
CA THR A 282 13.36 -6.67 18.75
C THR A 282 12.18 -7.42 19.34
N GLN A 283 12.38 -8.71 19.65
CA GLN A 283 11.36 -9.55 20.30
C GLN A 283 11.04 -9.03 21.71
N GLU A 284 12.02 -8.45 22.39
CA GLU A 284 11.81 -7.87 23.72
C GLU A 284 10.91 -6.63 23.67
N GLU A 285 11.13 -5.72 22.73
CA GLU A 285 10.25 -4.57 22.51
C GLU A 285 8.83 -5.00 22.16
N LEU A 286 8.70 -6.06 21.35
CA LEU A 286 7.42 -6.64 20.99
C LEU A 286 6.70 -7.22 22.23
N ARG A 287 7.40 -7.99 23.07
CA ARG A 287 6.88 -8.53 24.33
C ARG A 287 6.39 -7.42 25.26
N ILE A 288 7.20 -6.37 25.45
CA ILE A 288 6.83 -5.21 26.26
C ILE A 288 5.55 -4.55 25.70
N ALA A 289 5.43 -4.38 24.40
CA ALA A 289 4.25 -3.77 23.79
C ALA A 289 2.96 -4.55 24.08
N PHE A 290 3.02 -5.88 24.04
CA PHE A 290 1.87 -6.73 24.38
C PHE A 290 1.56 -6.73 25.89
N GLU A 291 2.56 -6.72 26.75
CA GLU A 291 2.37 -6.58 28.20
C GLU A 291 1.70 -5.24 28.55
N GLU A 292 2.16 -4.16 27.95
CA GLU A 292 1.55 -2.84 28.13
C GLU A 292 0.09 -2.81 27.65
N TYR A 293 -0.21 -3.50 26.54
CA TYR A 293 -1.58 -3.60 26.05
C TYR A 293 -2.48 -4.37 27.02
N GLN A 294 -2.01 -5.50 27.55
CA GLN A 294 -2.73 -6.30 28.53
C GLN A 294 -2.95 -5.54 29.86
N ASN A 295 -1.96 -4.73 30.27
CA ASN A 295 -2.00 -3.97 31.52
C ASN A 295 -2.71 -2.61 31.40
N GLY A 296 -3.23 -2.25 30.21
CA GLY A 296 -3.90 -0.98 29.99
C GLY A 296 -2.97 0.26 29.97
N THR A 297 -1.65 0.04 29.79
CA THR A 297 -0.62 1.10 29.75
C THR A 297 -0.05 1.33 28.33
N PHE A 298 -0.70 0.77 27.33
CA PHE A 298 -0.27 0.80 25.92
C PHE A 298 -0.26 2.21 25.33
N ILE A 299 -1.29 3.01 25.63
CA ILE A 299 -1.41 4.38 25.16
C ILE A 299 -0.47 5.28 25.96
N LYS A 300 0.50 5.91 25.27
CA LYS A 300 1.50 6.80 25.89
C LYS A 300 1.11 8.26 25.80
N HIS A 301 0.29 8.64 24.84
CA HIS A 301 -0.17 10.01 24.59
C HIS A 301 -1.70 10.04 24.61
N LYS A 302 -2.26 11.04 25.30
CA LYS A 302 -3.70 11.27 25.42
C LYS A 302 -4.08 12.55 24.72
#